data_945c3f6ca45656d437a3ffd208771389
#
_entry.id   945c3f6ca45656d437a3ffd208771389
#
_cell.length_a   1.000
_cell.length_b   1.000
_cell.length_c   1.000
_cell.angle_alpha   90.00
_cell.angle_beta   90.00
_cell.angle_gamma   90.00
#
_symmetry.space_group_name_H-M   'P 1'
#
loop_
_entity.id
_entity.type
_entity.pdbx_description
1 polymer ?
#
loop_
_entity_poly.entity_id
_entity_poly.type
_entity_poly.pdbx_seq_one_letter_code
_entity_poly.pdbx_strand_id
1 'polypeptide(L)' 'MAGTRSQPAGYSTQPGFTNRNEQKVVRKTDLPGTDFVQLVYELECTRCAAQYGANGSDIHRRKCPECQGGAPGLAYRS' A
#
# COMPACT_ATOMS: atom_id res chain seq x y z
N MET A 1 4.14 -20.64 -18.11
CA MET A 1 4.37 -20.30 -17.72
C MET A 1 4.39 -19.51 -17.16
N ALA A 2 4.14 -19.45 -17.57
CA ALA A 2 4.22 -18.47 -17.25
C ALA A 2 4.12 -17.98 -15.97
N GLY A 3 3.34 -17.85 -15.46
CA GLY A 3 3.22 -17.26 -14.25
C GLY A 3 4.30 -17.42 -13.33
N THR A 4 5.17 -18.14 -13.70
CA THR A 4 6.18 -18.39 -12.82
C THR A 4 7.14 -17.31 -12.71
N ARG A 5 7.08 -16.34 -13.53
CA ARG A 5 8.08 -15.40 -13.45
C ARG A 5 8.10 -14.67 -12.16
N SER A 6 9.21 -14.27 -11.70
CA SER A 6 9.31 -13.51 -10.49
C SER A 6 8.78 -12.11 -10.72
N GLN A 7 8.30 -11.50 -9.67
CA GLN A 7 7.83 -10.15 -9.74
C GLN A 7 9.00 -9.20 -9.78
N PRO A 8 8.88 -8.09 -10.51
CA PRO A 8 9.94 -7.09 -10.48
C PRO A 8 10.06 -6.50 -9.08
N ALA A 9 11.25 -6.02 -8.77
CA ALA A 9 11.44 -5.30 -7.53
C ALA A 9 10.46 -4.14 -7.49
N GLY A 10 9.79 -3.97 -6.36
CA GLY A 10 8.81 -2.89 -6.24
C GLY A 10 7.46 -3.23 -6.82
N TYR A 11 7.23 -4.47 -7.22
CA TYR A 11 5.95 -4.83 -7.80
C TYR A 11 4.78 -4.42 -6.90
N SER A 12 4.90 -4.62 -5.59
CA SER A 12 3.81 -4.33 -4.68
C SER A 12 3.59 -2.83 -4.47
N THR A 13 4.40 -1.98 -5.07
CA THR A 13 4.21 -0.54 -4.98
C THR A 13 3.65 0.05 -6.27
N GLN A 14 3.35 -0.78 -7.27
CA GLN A 14 2.83 -0.28 -8.53
C GLN A 14 1.39 0.18 -8.37
N PRO A 15 1.00 1.30 -8.96
CA PRO A 15 -0.40 1.70 -8.94
C PRO A 15 -1.27 0.57 -9.48
N GLY A 16 -2.37 0.32 -8.80
CA GLY A 16 -3.27 -0.76 -9.17
C GLY A 16 -2.98 -2.08 -8.51
N PHE A 17 -1.79 -2.25 -7.91
CA PHE A 17 -1.52 -3.48 -7.17
C PHE A 17 -2.50 -3.62 -6.01
N THR A 18 -3.10 -4.78 -5.87
CA THR A 18 -4.00 -5.06 -4.75
C THR A 18 -3.42 -6.23 -3.98
N ASN A 19 -3.24 -6.05 -2.67
CA ASN A 19 -2.62 -7.07 -1.86
C ASN A 19 -3.62 -8.14 -1.43
N ARG A 20 -3.15 -9.12 -0.67
CA ARG A 20 -4.00 -10.23 -0.22
C ARG A 20 -5.13 -9.80 0.70
N ASN A 21 -5.06 -8.61 1.27
CA ASN A 21 -6.08 -8.07 2.15
C ASN A 21 -6.98 -7.07 1.42
N GLU A 22 -6.90 -7.05 0.08
CA GLU A 22 -7.77 -6.22 -0.78
C GLU A 22 -7.51 -4.73 -0.62
N GLN A 23 -6.28 -4.37 -0.30
CA GLN A 23 -5.85 -2.99 -0.24
C GLN A 23 -5.13 -2.66 -1.54
N LYS A 24 -5.58 -1.60 -2.22
CA LYS A 24 -5.07 -1.26 -3.55
C LYS A 24 -4.17 -0.04 -3.49
N VAL A 25 -3.05 -0.09 -4.20
CA VAL A 25 -2.15 1.05 -4.32
C VAL A 25 -2.77 2.03 -5.31
N VAL A 26 -2.99 3.27 -4.85
CA VAL A 26 -3.54 4.31 -5.71
C VAL A 26 -2.39 5.09 -6.35
N ARG A 27 -1.44 5.55 -5.55
CA ARG A 27 -0.32 6.31 -6.07
C ARG A 27 0.80 6.40 -5.05
N LYS A 28 1.99 6.71 -5.55
CA LYS A 28 3.13 7.04 -4.72
C LYS A 28 3.07 8.52 -4.38
N THR A 29 3.42 8.87 -3.15
CA THR A 29 3.52 10.27 -2.77
C THR A 29 4.99 10.63 -2.60
N ASP A 30 5.27 11.93 -2.39
CA ASP A 30 6.62 12.37 -2.10
C ASP A 30 6.85 12.55 -0.61
N LEU A 31 5.91 12.15 0.23
CA LEU A 31 6.03 12.34 1.65
C LEU A 31 6.91 11.24 2.25
N PRO A 32 7.77 11.59 3.21
CA PRO A 32 8.56 10.56 3.88
C PRO A 32 7.69 9.69 4.76
N GLY A 33 7.98 8.41 4.74
CA GLY A 33 7.28 7.47 5.62
C GLY A 33 7.92 7.48 7.00
N THR A 34 7.46 6.55 7.81
CA THR A 34 7.98 6.42 9.17
C THR A 34 9.19 5.50 9.23
N ASP A 35 9.41 4.70 8.20
CA ASP A 35 10.60 3.86 8.14
C ASP A 35 11.70 4.59 7.40
N PHE A 36 12.93 4.18 7.70
CA PHE A 36 14.09 4.81 7.09
C PHE A 36 14.02 4.68 5.57
N VAL A 37 14.20 5.77 4.87
CA VAL A 37 14.20 5.90 3.40
C VAL A 37 12.94 5.38 2.71
N GLN A 38 11.84 5.26 3.44
CA GLN A 38 10.57 4.88 2.82
C GLN A 38 9.79 6.13 2.42
N LEU A 39 8.98 5.98 1.40
CA LEU A 39 8.00 7.01 1.04
C LEU A 39 6.62 6.49 1.31
N VAL A 40 5.68 7.40 1.50
CA VAL A 40 4.29 7.04 1.75
C VAL A 40 3.60 6.76 0.42
N TYR A 41 2.81 5.72 0.38
CA TYR A 41 1.95 5.41 -0.76
C TYR A 41 0.51 5.55 -0.32
N GLU A 42 -0.32 6.10 -1.20
CA GLU A 42 -1.75 6.17 -0.92
C GLU A 42 -2.39 4.84 -1.28
N LEU A 43 -3.12 4.28 -0.32
CA LEU A 43 -3.83 3.03 -0.53
C LEU A 43 -5.32 3.25 -0.38
N GLU A 44 -6.09 2.37 -0.99
CA GLU A 44 -7.54 2.38 -0.84
C GLU A 44 -8.00 0.97 -0.54
N CYS A 45 -8.84 0.83 0.49
CA CYS A 45 -9.45 -0.46 0.78
C CYS A 45 -10.54 -0.72 -0.27
N THR A 46 -10.43 -1.83 -0.99
CA THR A 46 -11.45 -2.13 -2.00
C THR A 46 -12.74 -2.63 -1.38
N ARG A 47 -12.75 -2.89 -0.07
CA ARG A 47 -13.94 -3.37 0.61
C ARG A 47 -14.79 -2.24 1.17
N CYS A 48 -14.18 -1.22 1.75
CA CYS A 48 -14.93 -0.14 2.37
C CYS A 48 -14.59 1.24 1.81
N ALA A 49 -13.67 1.30 0.85
CA ALA A 49 -13.26 2.53 0.17
C ALA A 49 -12.50 3.51 1.06
N ALA A 50 -12.04 3.08 2.23
CA ALA A 50 -11.22 3.95 3.06
C ALA A 50 -9.89 4.23 2.38
N GLN A 51 -9.40 5.45 2.47
CA GLN A 51 -8.12 5.83 1.90
C GLN A 51 -7.16 6.19 3.02
N TYR A 52 -5.91 5.79 2.86
CA TYR A 52 -4.92 6.01 3.90
C TYR A 52 -3.52 5.87 3.30
N GLY A 53 -2.51 6.26 4.07
CA GLY A 53 -1.13 6.14 3.62
C GLY A 53 -0.43 4.98 4.30
N ALA A 54 0.59 4.44 3.64
CA ALA A 54 1.40 3.37 4.20
C ALA A 54 2.80 3.45 3.65
N ASN A 55 3.77 2.94 4.42
CA ASN A 55 5.13 2.81 3.92
C ASN A 55 5.17 1.80 2.78
N GLY A 56 6.02 2.06 1.79
CA GLY A 56 6.14 1.15 0.66
C GLY A 56 6.47 -0.27 1.06
N SER A 57 7.26 -0.45 2.12
CA SER A 57 7.65 -1.79 2.55
C SER A 57 6.52 -2.56 3.21
N ASP A 58 5.43 -1.90 3.58
CA ASP A 58 4.32 -2.55 4.27
C ASP A 58 3.15 -2.88 3.37
N ILE A 59 3.15 -2.40 2.13
CA ILE A 59 1.98 -2.50 1.26
C ILE A 59 1.50 -3.93 1.12
N HIS A 60 2.41 -4.87 0.95
CA HIS A 60 2.01 -6.25 0.64
C HIS A 60 1.25 -6.93 1.78
N ARG A 61 1.32 -6.38 2.99
CA ARG A 61 0.68 -6.99 4.15
C ARG A 61 -0.30 -6.06 4.85
N ARG A 62 -0.51 -4.85 4.34
CA ARG A 62 -1.41 -3.91 5.00
C ARG A 62 -2.84 -4.42 5.08
N LYS A 63 -3.47 -4.14 6.19
CA LYS A 63 -4.89 -4.33 6.37
C LYS A 63 -5.53 -2.96 6.52
N CYS A 64 -6.81 -2.88 6.16
CA CYS A 64 -7.52 -1.62 6.27
C CYS A 64 -7.62 -1.18 7.72
N PRO A 65 -7.23 0.07 8.02
CA PRO A 65 -7.35 0.55 9.40
C PRO A 65 -8.81 0.77 9.82
N GLU A 66 -9.74 0.83 8.87
CA GLU A 66 -11.13 1.09 9.20
C GLU A 66 -11.96 -0.17 9.36
N CYS A 67 -11.84 -1.13 8.44
CA CYS A 67 -12.72 -2.29 8.47
C CYS A 67 -12.01 -3.60 8.79
N GLN A 68 -10.70 -3.62 8.89
CA GLN A 68 -9.95 -4.85 9.14
C GLN A 68 -9.07 -4.76 10.37
N GLY A 69 -9.18 -3.67 11.13
CA GLY A 69 -8.36 -3.53 12.32
C GLY A 69 -6.88 -3.36 12.06
N GLY A 70 -6.52 -2.87 10.90
CA GLY A 70 -5.12 -2.66 10.58
C GLY A 70 -4.52 -1.50 11.35
N ALA A 71 -3.21 -1.34 11.24
CA ALA A 71 -2.52 -0.24 11.88
C ALA A 71 -3.02 1.09 11.34
N PRO A 72 -2.95 2.16 12.12
CA PRO A 72 -3.36 3.47 11.64
C PRO A 72 -2.62 3.86 10.38
N GLY A 73 -3.30 4.53 9.47
CA GLY A 73 -2.67 4.99 8.25
C GLY A 73 -1.76 6.18 8.50
N LEU A 74 -0.88 6.42 7.57
CA LEU A 74 0.02 7.58 7.62
C LEU A 74 -0.59 8.70 6.81
N ALA A 75 -0.12 9.92 7.06
CA ALA A 75 -0.52 11.03 6.23
C ALA A 75 -0.04 10.79 4.81
N TYR A 76 -0.90 11.00 3.83
CA TYR A 76 -0.53 10.79 2.43
C TYR A 76 -0.78 12.04 1.59
N ARG A 77 -1.08 13.14 2.21
CA ARG A 77 -1.18 14.43 1.56
C ARG A 77 -0.37 15.45 2.35
N SER A 78 0.24 16.35 1.65
CA SER A 78 0.99 17.41 2.32
C SER A 78 0.08 18.58 2.68
#